data_dd07d40b624017f6000dc4480530ee5a
#
_entry.id   dd07d40b624017f6000dc4480530ee5a
#
_cell.length_a   1.000
_cell.length_b   1.000
_cell.length_c   1.000
_cell.angle_alpha   90.00
_cell.angle_beta   90.00
_cell.angle_gamma   90.00
#
_symmetry.space_group_name_H-M   'P 1'
#
loop_
_entity.id
_entity.type
_entity.pdbx_description
1 polymer ?
#
loop_
_entity_poly.entity_id
_entity_poly.type
_entity_poly.pdbx_seq_one_letter_code
_entity_poly.pdbx_strand_id
1 'polypeptide(L)'
;MKQFKKLFFVIFLISVSIGTSNAQQGFKKYRYYSIGGCLNAMNYIGDLDPGPSFLSPSIKFTRYNFGVTGLYRIQPRVSLRGTISYGRIKGDDAVSADYENKNVYRLYRNLSFRNQIYEVKFDVVIDLFANARRYTKRPDYTPYMFIGLAYFHHNPQGQTPEGDWVNLKDLHTEGQGLPGGPKNYSRNQLALPIGLGFRYKLSKQWDLAFDMGWRFTLTDYLDDVAGVYYDKQALTDHYGDMSRIMSDRLYEEYVANPEFAASVDNAFGAPQPYYPGQPVQNDGWNHTSTYGQQGGQRGDLKGRRDLYLVTGFHLTYIFPGKVVCPKFR
;
A
#
# COMPACT_ATOMS: atom_id res chain seq x y z
N MET A 1 -7.34 -15.11 -14.03
CA MET A 1 -7.02 -14.61 -15.38
C MET A 1 -8.23 -14.29 -16.27
N LYS A 2 -9.26 -15.15 -16.41
CA LYS A 2 -10.45 -14.86 -17.27
C LYS A 2 -11.27 -13.65 -16.83
N GLN A 3 -11.43 -13.38 -15.54
CA GLN A 3 -12.18 -12.23 -15.01
C GLN A 3 -11.43 -10.90 -15.26
N PHE A 4 -10.11 -10.90 -15.18
CA PHE A 4 -9.27 -9.72 -15.41
C PHE A 4 -9.31 -9.27 -16.89
N LYS A 5 -9.34 -10.23 -17.83
CA LYS A 5 -9.52 -9.94 -19.28
C LYS A 5 -10.88 -9.29 -19.56
N LYS A 6 -11.95 -9.73 -18.87
CA LYS A 6 -13.29 -9.12 -19.01
C LYS A 6 -13.32 -7.69 -18.47
N LEU A 7 -12.69 -7.43 -17.32
CA LEU A 7 -12.62 -6.09 -16.73
C LEU A 7 -11.82 -5.13 -17.62
N PHE A 8 -10.67 -5.57 -18.13
CA PHE A 8 -9.85 -4.78 -19.06
C PHE A 8 -10.59 -4.49 -20.38
N PHE A 9 -11.36 -5.44 -20.89
CA PHE A 9 -12.17 -5.28 -22.10
C PHE A 9 -13.35 -4.31 -21.90
N VAL A 10 -13.97 -4.32 -20.70
CA VAL A 10 -15.03 -3.36 -20.34
C VAL A 10 -14.46 -1.94 -20.20
N ILE A 11 -13.31 -1.78 -19.57
CA ILE A 11 -12.62 -0.47 -19.45
C ILE A 11 -12.21 0.04 -20.83
N PHE A 12 -11.71 -0.83 -21.72
CA PHE A 12 -11.37 -0.49 -23.09
C PHE A 12 -12.60 -0.09 -23.90
N LEU A 13 -13.73 -0.80 -23.78
CA LEU A 13 -15.00 -0.45 -24.45
C LEU A 13 -15.57 0.89 -23.96
N ILE A 14 -15.46 1.19 -22.65
CA ILE A 14 -15.85 2.49 -22.09
C ILE A 14 -14.94 3.60 -22.64
N SER A 15 -13.65 3.36 -22.82
CA SER A 15 -12.72 4.34 -23.39
C SER A 15 -12.97 4.63 -24.88
N VAL A 16 -13.40 3.64 -25.65
CA VAL A 16 -13.72 3.78 -27.07
C VAL A 16 -15.06 4.50 -27.28
N SER A 17 -16.07 4.28 -26.43
CA SER A 17 -17.36 4.98 -26.51
C SER A 17 -17.32 6.47 -26.15
N ILE A 18 -16.25 6.94 -25.45
CA ILE A 18 -16.03 8.36 -25.15
C ILE A 18 -15.49 9.13 -26.37
N GLY A 19 -14.99 8.43 -27.40
CA GLY A 19 -14.30 9.01 -28.56
C GLY A 19 -15.17 9.54 -29.70
N THR A 20 -16.48 9.34 -29.74
CA THR A 20 -17.30 9.57 -30.96
C THR A 20 -18.30 10.72 -30.90
N SER A 21 -18.14 11.71 -30.03
CA SER A 21 -18.93 12.95 -30.12
C SER A 21 -18.10 14.11 -30.66
N ASN A 22 -17.76 14.09 -31.94
CA ASN A 22 -17.26 15.25 -32.66
C ASN A 22 -18.42 16.15 -33.11
N ALA A 23 -18.91 16.99 -32.22
CA ALA A 23 -19.80 18.07 -32.56
C ALA A 23 -19.16 19.39 -32.09
N GLN A 24 -18.83 20.21 -33.10
CA GLN A 24 -18.46 21.62 -33.05
C GLN A 24 -17.19 22.03 -32.31
N GLN A 25 -16.19 22.49 -33.08
CA GLN A 25 -14.99 23.21 -32.66
C GLN A 25 -15.32 24.62 -32.10
N GLY A 26 -16.15 24.71 -31.07
CA GLY A 26 -16.19 25.89 -30.21
C GLY A 26 -15.01 25.83 -29.27
N PHE A 27 -14.32 26.96 -29.05
CA PHE A 27 -13.29 27.06 -28.02
C PHE A 27 -13.79 26.43 -26.73
N LYS A 28 -13.15 25.29 -26.31
CA LYS A 28 -13.61 24.51 -25.14
C LYS A 28 -13.21 25.29 -23.89
N LYS A 29 -13.98 26.30 -23.51
CA LYS A 29 -13.77 27.30 -22.43
C LYS A 29 -13.50 26.69 -21.06
N TYR A 30 -13.84 25.42 -20.85
CA TYR A 30 -13.69 24.68 -19.59
C TYR A 30 -12.31 24.02 -19.46
N ARG A 31 -11.50 23.94 -20.51
CA ARG A 31 -10.18 23.30 -20.45
C ARG A 31 -9.17 24.16 -19.72
N TYR A 32 -8.42 23.53 -18.83
CA TYR A 32 -7.32 24.16 -18.12
C TYR A 32 -6.33 23.10 -17.62
N TYR A 33 -5.14 23.54 -17.29
CA TYR A 33 -4.13 22.78 -16.59
C TYR A 33 -3.97 23.33 -15.19
N SER A 34 -3.74 22.44 -14.24
CA SER A 34 -3.28 22.82 -12.90
C SER A 34 -2.14 21.93 -12.45
N ILE A 35 -1.26 22.47 -11.63
CA ILE A 35 -0.17 21.74 -10.98
C ILE A 35 -0.14 22.15 -9.52
N GLY A 36 0.29 21.23 -8.65
CA GLY A 36 0.40 21.53 -7.23
C GLY A 36 1.08 20.44 -6.45
N GLY A 37 1.15 20.66 -5.14
CA GLY A 37 1.66 19.71 -4.17
C GLY A 37 0.53 18.95 -3.49
N CYS A 38 0.85 17.76 -3.00
CA CYS A 38 -0.01 17.00 -2.11
C CYS A 38 0.73 16.61 -0.84
N LEU A 39 0.01 16.65 0.28
CA LEU A 39 0.45 16.19 1.59
C LEU A 39 -0.61 15.24 2.13
N ASN A 40 -0.23 13.99 2.30
CA ASN A 40 -1.16 12.93 2.63
C ASN A 40 -0.66 12.09 3.81
N ALA A 41 -1.58 11.33 4.38
CA ALA A 41 -1.37 10.23 5.28
C ALA A 41 -1.47 8.91 4.52
N MET A 42 -0.61 7.95 4.82
CA MET A 42 -0.68 6.57 4.32
C MET A 42 -0.91 5.60 5.45
N ASN A 43 -1.79 4.63 5.20
CA ASN A 43 -2.08 3.53 6.10
C ASN A 43 -2.00 2.21 5.33
N TYR A 44 -1.32 1.24 5.90
CA TYR A 44 -1.27 -0.13 5.41
C TYR A 44 -2.52 -0.90 5.85
N ILE A 45 -3.00 -1.81 5.03
CA ILE A 45 -4.09 -2.74 5.32
C ILE A 45 -3.69 -4.09 4.73
N GLY A 46 -3.39 -5.07 5.58
CA GLY A 46 -2.93 -6.42 5.22
C GLY A 46 -2.63 -7.26 6.45
N ASP A 47 -1.68 -8.19 6.36
CA ASP A 47 -1.41 -9.20 7.39
C ASP A 47 -0.93 -8.62 8.72
N LEU A 48 -0.14 -7.56 8.69
CA LEU A 48 0.40 -6.86 9.86
C LEU A 48 -0.40 -5.61 10.26
N ASP A 49 -1.68 -5.53 9.85
CA ASP A 49 -2.58 -4.45 10.24
C ASP A 49 -3.38 -4.80 11.50
N PRO A 50 -3.43 -3.91 12.51
CA PRO A 50 -4.17 -4.17 13.76
C PRO A 50 -5.68 -4.16 13.64
N GLY A 51 -6.23 -3.65 12.56
CA GLY A 51 -7.68 -3.46 12.44
C GLY A 51 -8.26 -4.03 11.14
N PRO A 52 -9.33 -4.85 11.22
CA PRO A 52 -9.99 -5.38 10.04
C PRO A 52 -10.81 -4.33 9.28
N SER A 53 -10.72 -3.06 9.63
CA SER A 53 -11.60 -2.04 9.09
C SER A 53 -11.00 -1.34 7.88
N PHE A 54 -11.54 -1.67 6.71
CA PHE A 54 -11.29 -1.01 5.44
C PHE A 54 -11.51 0.53 5.49
N LEU A 55 -12.31 1.02 6.42
CA LEU A 55 -12.69 2.43 6.56
C LEU A 55 -12.05 3.14 7.76
N SER A 56 -11.50 2.41 8.72
CA SER A 56 -10.94 3.00 9.94
C SER A 56 -9.49 2.56 10.12
N PRO A 57 -8.56 3.24 9.46
CA PRO A 57 -7.14 2.94 9.61
C PRO A 57 -6.67 3.25 11.03
N SER A 58 -5.75 2.45 11.54
CA SER A 58 -5.11 2.73 12.83
C SER A 58 -4.25 3.99 12.74
N ILE A 59 -4.54 4.98 13.57
CA ILE A 59 -3.77 6.24 13.64
C ILE A 59 -2.31 5.97 14.03
N LYS A 60 -2.04 4.95 14.86
CA LYS A 60 -0.69 4.57 15.31
C LYS A 60 0.23 4.22 14.13
N PHE A 61 -0.32 3.67 13.04
CA PHE A 61 0.43 3.26 11.85
C PHE A 61 0.38 4.26 10.71
N THR A 62 -0.33 5.36 10.89
CA THR A 62 -0.36 6.44 9.89
C THR A 62 1.04 7.02 9.66
N ARG A 63 1.44 7.07 8.40
CA ARG A 63 2.72 7.63 7.96
C ARG A 63 2.50 8.67 6.87
N TYR A 64 3.51 9.52 6.67
CA TYR A 64 3.45 10.61 5.70
C TYR A 64 3.54 10.12 4.25
N ASN A 65 2.91 10.87 3.37
CA ASN A 65 3.10 10.81 1.93
C ASN A 65 3.05 12.22 1.38
N PHE A 66 3.95 12.55 0.47
CA PHE A 66 3.98 13.85 -0.19
C PHE A 66 4.34 13.68 -1.67
N GLY A 67 3.92 14.62 -2.48
CA GLY A 67 4.17 14.53 -3.91
C GLY A 67 3.72 15.76 -4.68
N VAL A 68 3.84 15.61 -6.00
CA VAL A 68 3.41 16.62 -6.97
C VAL A 68 2.32 16.01 -7.84
N THR A 69 1.28 16.80 -8.08
CA THR A 69 0.14 16.41 -8.90
C THR A 69 -0.10 17.42 -10.01
N GLY A 70 -0.38 16.91 -11.21
CA GLY A 70 -0.82 17.71 -12.35
C GLY A 70 -2.19 17.23 -12.82
N LEU A 71 -3.08 18.15 -13.15
CA LEU A 71 -4.42 17.83 -13.64
C LEU A 71 -4.70 18.58 -14.95
N TYR A 72 -5.28 17.87 -15.90
CA TYR A 72 -5.79 18.43 -17.15
C TYR A 72 -7.27 18.15 -17.30
N ARG A 73 -8.09 19.21 -17.37
CA ARG A 73 -9.50 19.09 -17.62
C ARG A 73 -9.78 18.93 -19.11
N ILE A 74 -10.39 17.78 -19.46
CA ILE A 74 -10.69 17.40 -20.85
C ILE A 74 -12.14 17.74 -21.19
N GLN A 75 -13.07 17.44 -20.28
CA GLN A 75 -14.50 17.60 -20.43
C GLN A 75 -15.11 18.34 -19.22
N PRO A 76 -16.36 18.81 -19.30
CA PRO A 76 -17.01 19.48 -18.17
C PRO A 76 -17.05 18.71 -16.85
N ARG A 77 -16.98 17.37 -16.91
CA ARG A 77 -16.96 16.48 -15.73
C ARG A 77 -15.67 15.66 -15.61
N VAL A 78 -14.86 15.55 -16.69
CA VAL A 78 -13.74 14.61 -16.74
C VAL A 78 -12.42 15.34 -16.80
N SER A 79 -11.50 14.93 -15.92
CA SER A 79 -10.10 15.38 -15.93
C SER A 79 -9.16 14.17 -15.91
N LEU A 80 -7.99 14.31 -16.49
CA LEU A 80 -6.86 13.41 -16.27
C LEU A 80 -5.97 14.01 -15.19
N ARG A 81 -5.47 13.18 -14.29
CA ARG A 81 -4.55 13.57 -13.23
C ARG A 81 -3.36 12.63 -13.21
N GLY A 82 -2.15 13.19 -13.24
CA GLY A 82 -0.91 12.49 -12.96
C GLY A 82 -0.37 12.91 -11.61
N THR A 83 0.15 11.96 -10.83
CA THR A 83 0.77 12.26 -9.52
C THR A 83 2.04 11.43 -9.39
N ILE A 84 3.09 12.06 -8.87
CA ILE A 84 4.33 11.40 -8.43
C ILE A 84 4.43 11.66 -6.94
N SER A 85 4.57 10.61 -6.15
CA SER A 85 4.61 10.74 -4.69
C SER A 85 5.58 9.77 -4.05
N TYR A 86 6.04 10.15 -2.87
CA TYR A 86 6.84 9.33 -1.97
C TYR A 86 6.14 9.26 -0.62
N GLY A 87 6.13 8.09 -0.02
CA GLY A 87 5.56 7.89 1.29
C GLY A 87 6.09 6.63 1.96
N ARG A 88 5.56 6.37 3.14
CA ARG A 88 5.92 5.20 3.94
C ARG A 88 4.66 4.55 4.50
N ILE A 89 4.70 3.23 4.63
CA ILE A 89 3.74 2.44 5.41
C ILE A 89 4.48 1.67 6.50
N LYS A 90 3.78 1.29 7.56
CA LYS A 90 4.29 0.50 8.68
C LYS A 90 3.18 -0.44 9.19
N GLY A 91 3.58 -1.60 9.66
CA GLY A 91 2.77 -2.51 10.47
C GLY A 91 3.63 -3.09 11.60
N ASP A 92 2.97 -3.54 12.69
CA ASP A 92 3.67 -4.03 13.87
C ASP A 92 2.70 -4.88 14.71
N ASP A 93 3.00 -6.15 14.83
CA ASP A 93 2.16 -7.11 15.54
C ASP A 93 2.09 -6.82 17.04
N ALA A 94 3.20 -6.48 17.68
CA ALA A 94 3.24 -6.20 19.11
C ALA A 94 2.37 -5.01 19.51
N VAL A 95 2.26 -4.00 18.63
CA VAL A 95 1.41 -2.82 18.86
C VAL A 95 -0.06 -3.10 18.53
N SER A 96 -0.34 -4.14 17.77
CA SER A 96 -1.64 -4.47 17.19
C SER A 96 -2.41 -5.52 17.96
N ALA A 97 -1.70 -6.32 18.73
CA ALA A 97 -2.26 -7.50 19.39
C ALA A 97 -2.65 -7.18 20.84
N ASP A 98 -3.52 -8.01 21.36
CA ASP A 98 -4.01 -7.95 22.75
C ASP A 98 -4.17 -9.38 23.25
N TYR A 99 -3.73 -9.65 24.48
CA TYR A 99 -3.82 -10.97 25.13
C TYR A 99 -5.26 -11.47 25.29
N GLU A 100 -6.24 -10.57 25.36
CA GLU A 100 -7.63 -10.89 25.59
C GLU A 100 -8.44 -11.12 24.31
N ASN A 101 -7.85 -10.88 23.13
CA ASN A 101 -8.57 -10.86 21.85
C ASN A 101 -8.20 -12.02 20.91
N LYS A 102 -9.07 -12.21 19.89
CA LYS A 102 -8.87 -13.18 18.79
C LYS A 102 -7.56 -12.97 17.99
N ASN A 103 -6.80 -11.91 18.30
CA ASN A 103 -5.57 -11.54 17.63
C ASN A 103 -4.31 -11.91 18.40
N VAL A 104 -4.42 -12.74 19.43
CA VAL A 104 -3.28 -13.21 20.26
C VAL A 104 -2.16 -13.85 19.43
N TYR A 105 -2.50 -14.52 18.31
CA TYR A 105 -1.53 -15.10 17.39
C TYR A 105 -0.51 -14.08 16.83
N ARG A 106 -0.87 -12.79 16.78
CA ARG A 106 0.02 -11.70 16.36
C ARG A 106 1.14 -11.46 17.37
N LEU A 107 0.85 -11.59 18.66
CA LEU A 107 1.88 -11.54 19.70
C LEU A 107 2.91 -12.64 19.51
N TYR A 108 2.44 -13.87 19.21
CA TYR A 108 3.34 -15.00 18.97
C TYR A 108 4.14 -14.84 17.67
N ARG A 109 3.57 -14.18 16.66
CA ARG A 109 4.27 -13.91 15.41
C ARG A 109 5.32 -12.80 15.56
N ASN A 110 5.02 -11.76 16.30
CA ASN A 110 5.89 -10.62 16.66
C ASN A 110 6.63 -9.98 15.48
N LEU A 111 5.99 -9.91 14.32
CA LEU A 111 6.59 -9.32 13.14
C LEU A 111 6.32 -7.82 13.08
N SER A 112 7.28 -7.08 12.56
CA SER A 112 7.13 -5.66 12.28
C SER A 112 7.85 -5.28 11.00
N PHE A 113 7.30 -4.29 10.29
CA PHE A 113 7.92 -3.79 9.06
C PHE A 113 7.72 -2.28 8.90
N ARG A 114 8.59 -1.71 8.09
CA ARG A 114 8.37 -0.42 7.41
C ARG A 114 8.61 -0.61 5.92
N ASN A 115 7.88 0.11 5.09
CA ASN A 115 8.05 0.03 3.66
C ASN A 115 7.98 1.44 3.04
N GLN A 116 8.98 1.77 2.24
CA GLN A 116 9.05 3.03 1.49
C GLN A 116 8.42 2.81 0.12
N ILE A 117 7.51 3.70 -0.27
CA ILE A 117 6.76 3.60 -1.51
C ILE A 117 7.01 4.83 -2.37
N TYR A 118 7.52 4.61 -3.59
CA TYR A 118 7.63 5.60 -4.65
C TYR A 118 6.55 5.29 -5.69
N GLU A 119 5.55 6.16 -5.82
CA GLU A 119 4.38 5.92 -6.67
C GLU A 119 4.33 6.92 -7.82
N VAL A 120 4.08 6.43 -9.03
CA VAL A 120 3.64 7.20 -10.19
C VAL A 120 2.26 6.71 -10.58
N LYS A 121 1.26 7.60 -10.56
CA LYS A 121 -0.10 7.23 -10.88
C LYS A 121 -0.76 8.17 -11.88
N PHE A 122 -1.70 7.60 -12.63
CA PHE A 122 -2.57 8.30 -13.58
C PHE A 122 -4.02 7.96 -13.27
N ASP A 123 -4.81 8.98 -12.97
CA ASP A 123 -6.22 8.88 -12.63
C ASP A 123 -7.11 9.55 -13.68
N VAL A 124 -8.26 8.96 -13.93
CA VAL A 124 -9.43 9.64 -14.48
C VAL A 124 -10.25 10.16 -13.32
N VAL A 125 -10.40 11.48 -13.25
CA VAL A 125 -11.19 12.17 -12.20
C VAL A 125 -12.53 12.57 -12.80
N ILE A 126 -13.63 12.19 -12.14
CA ILE A 126 -15.00 12.42 -12.58
C ILE A 126 -15.69 13.30 -11.55
N ASP A 127 -15.91 14.55 -11.90
CA ASP A 127 -16.61 15.52 -11.06
C ASP A 127 -18.12 15.24 -11.04
N LEU A 128 -18.74 15.29 -9.87
CA LEU A 128 -20.18 15.13 -9.71
C LEU A 128 -20.96 16.26 -10.43
N PHE A 129 -20.42 17.48 -10.40
CA PHE A 129 -21.03 18.64 -11.05
C PHE A 129 -20.30 18.99 -12.34
N ALA A 130 -21.08 19.19 -13.41
CA ALA A 130 -20.52 19.61 -14.68
C ALA A 130 -20.09 21.07 -14.64
N ASN A 131 -18.84 21.36 -15.04
CA ASN A 131 -18.38 22.74 -15.25
C ASN A 131 -18.10 22.97 -16.74
N ALA A 132 -19.11 23.43 -17.46
CA ALA A 132 -18.99 23.84 -18.87
C ALA A 132 -18.49 25.28 -19.06
N ARG A 133 -18.29 26.02 -17.97
CA ARG A 133 -17.84 27.43 -17.96
C ARG A 133 -16.31 27.52 -17.91
N ARG A 134 -15.80 28.73 -18.02
CA ARG A 134 -14.36 29.00 -17.79
C ARG A 134 -13.95 28.59 -16.37
N TYR A 135 -12.68 28.25 -16.17
CA TYR A 135 -12.13 27.87 -14.85
C TYR A 135 -12.40 28.94 -13.78
N THR A 136 -12.44 30.22 -14.14
CA THR A 136 -12.75 31.33 -13.19
C THR A 136 -14.17 31.31 -12.64
N LYS A 137 -15.11 30.68 -13.37
CA LYS A 137 -16.53 30.53 -13.01
C LYS A 137 -16.89 29.08 -12.64
N ARG A 138 -15.90 28.27 -12.22
CA ARG A 138 -16.14 26.92 -11.72
C ARG A 138 -16.91 26.97 -10.39
N PRO A 139 -17.63 25.88 -10.02
CA PRO A 139 -18.30 25.77 -8.74
C PRO A 139 -17.32 25.99 -7.57
N ASP A 140 -17.81 26.54 -6.45
CA ASP A 140 -16.97 26.79 -5.28
C ASP A 140 -16.59 25.49 -4.58
N TYR A 141 -17.41 24.44 -4.69
CA TYR A 141 -17.11 23.10 -4.21
C TYR A 141 -17.51 22.04 -5.24
N THR A 142 -16.76 20.96 -5.32
CA THR A 142 -17.00 19.88 -6.28
C THR A 142 -16.57 18.54 -5.68
N PRO A 143 -17.53 17.71 -5.27
CA PRO A 143 -17.24 16.29 -5.01
C PRO A 143 -16.86 15.57 -6.30
N TYR A 144 -15.97 14.63 -6.21
CA TYR A 144 -15.54 13.81 -7.35
C TYR A 144 -15.14 12.41 -6.92
N MET A 145 -15.10 11.53 -7.87
CA MET A 145 -14.48 10.22 -7.74
C MET A 145 -13.30 10.11 -8.70
N PHE A 146 -12.41 9.19 -8.39
CA PHE A 146 -11.30 8.88 -9.28
C PHE A 146 -11.01 7.40 -9.33
N ILE A 147 -10.55 6.97 -10.48
CA ILE A 147 -10.03 5.62 -10.73
C ILE A 147 -8.82 5.73 -11.65
N GLY A 148 -7.83 4.88 -11.46
CA GLY A 148 -6.62 4.98 -12.25
C GLY A 148 -5.76 3.74 -12.23
N LEU A 149 -4.51 3.93 -12.64
CA LEU A 149 -3.45 2.95 -12.60
C LEU A 149 -2.24 3.58 -11.91
N ALA A 150 -1.65 2.85 -10.98
CA ALA A 150 -0.41 3.23 -10.31
C ALA A 150 0.66 2.18 -10.54
N TYR A 151 1.86 2.65 -10.81
CA TYR A 151 3.09 1.88 -10.75
C TYR A 151 3.87 2.35 -9.53
N PHE A 152 4.31 1.42 -8.71
CA PHE A 152 5.07 1.78 -7.52
C PHE A 152 6.26 0.84 -7.29
N HIS A 153 7.30 1.43 -6.73
CA HIS A 153 8.46 0.73 -6.18
C HIS A 153 8.34 0.68 -4.67
N HIS A 154 8.54 -0.50 -4.10
CA HIS A 154 8.49 -0.71 -2.65
C HIS A 154 9.68 -1.55 -2.18
N ASN A 155 10.06 -1.38 -0.90
CA ASN A 155 11.11 -2.16 -0.28
C ASN A 155 10.79 -2.37 1.20
N PRO A 156 10.15 -3.50 1.56
CA PRO A 156 9.86 -3.83 2.94
C PRO A 156 11.15 -4.06 3.73
N GLN A 157 11.24 -3.45 4.89
CA GLN A 157 12.36 -3.54 5.81
C GLN A 157 11.87 -3.95 7.19
N GLY A 158 12.60 -4.85 7.84
CA GLY A 158 12.43 -5.22 9.25
C GLY A 158 13.55 -4.67 10.08
N GLN A 159 13.31 -4.52 11.37
CA GLN A 159 14.35 -4.13 12.33
C GLN A 159 14.95 -5.38 12.95
N THR A 160 16.28 -5.51 12.94
CA THR A 160 16.98 -6.63 13.57
C THR A 160 16.88 -6.53 15.09
N PRO A 161 17.20 -7.59 15.84
CA PRO A 161 17.28 -7.53 17.32
C PRO A 161 18.25 -6.46 17.83
N GLU A 162 19.30 -6.16 17.08
CA GLU A 162 20.30 -5.12 17.38
C GLU A 162 19.80 -3.70 17.07
N GLY A 163 18.66 -3.58 16.38
CA GLY A 163 18.05 -2.29 16.04
C GLY A 163 18.33 -1.79 14.62
N ASP A 164 19.07 -2.52 13.81
CA ASP A 164 19.38 -2.16 12.43
C ASP A 164 18.24 -2.50 11.46
N TRP A 165 18.12 -1.71 10.40
CA TRP A 165 17.09 -1.94 9.37
C TRP A 165 17.65 -2.73 8.21
N VAL A 166 17.06 -3.90 7.95
CA VAL A 166 17.44 -4.80 6.85
C VAL A 166 16.29 -4.95 5.84
N ASN A 167 16.66 -5.18 4.58
CA ASN A 167 15.67 -5.40 3.52
C ASN A 167 15.15 -6.84 3.60
N LEU A 168 13.89 -7.02 3.92
CA LEU A 168 13.28 -8.34 4.11
C LEU A 168 13.28 -9.18 2.83
N LYS A 169 13.05 -8.55 1.67
CA LYS A 169 13.08 -9.25 0.39
C LYS A 169 14.39 -10.00 0.13
N ASP A 170 15.51 -9.43 0.54
CA ASP A 170 16.83 -10.02 0.30
C ASP A 170 17.13 -11.19 1.25
N LEU A 171 16.35 -11.30 2.32
CA LEU A 171 16.44 -12.37 3.32
C LEU A 171 15.58 -13.59 2.97
N HIS A 172 14.63 -13.48 2.06
CA HIS A 172 13.76 -14.58 1.65
C HIS A 172 13.07 -15.31 2.83
N THR A 173 12.46 -14.55 3.72
CA THR A 173 11.96 -15.00 5.04
C THR A 173 10.92 -16.13 5.00
N GLU A 174 10.27 -16.36 3.85
CA GLU A 174 9.35 -17.47 3.58
C GLU A 174 9.94 -18.53 2.63
N GLY A 175 11.27 -18.54 2.42
CA GLY A 175 11.93 -19.46 1.51
C GLY A 175 11.65 -19.16 0.04
N GLN A 176 11.43 -17.89 -0.30
CA GLN A 176 11.19 -17.47 -1.68
C GLN A 176 12.33 -17.91 -2.61
N GLY A 177 11.96 -18.72 -3.62
CA GLY A 177 12.91 -19.29 -4.58
C GLY A 177 13.49 -20.65 -4.21
N LEU A 178 13.23 -21.17 -3.02
CA LEU A 178 13.61 -22.52 -2.61
C LEU A 178 12.56 -23.56 -3.05
N PRO A 179 12.91 -24.85 -3.11
CA PRO A 179 11.99 -25.94 -3.45
C PRO A 179 10.80 -25.99 -2.48
N GLY A 180 9.58 -25.91 -2.99
CA GLY A 180 8.38 -25.86 -2.16
C GLY A 180 8.04 -24.49 -1.55
N GLY A 181 8.95 -23.53 -1.64
CA GLY A 181 8.70 -22.14 -1.24
C GLY A 181 7.98 -21.32 -2.31
N PRO A 182 7.51 -20.12 -1.96
CA PRO A 182 6.87 -19.21 -2.91
C PRO A 182 7.87 -18.64 -3.93
N LYS A 183 7.34 -18.05 -5.00
CA LYS A 183 8.18 -17.34 -5.98
C LYS A 183 8.69 -16.01 -5.40
N ASN A 184 9.89 -15.62 -5.81
CA ASN A 184 10.41 -14.29 -5.51
C ASN A 184 9.45 -13.21 -6.01
N TYR A 185 9.06 -12.30 -5.14
CA TYR A 185 8.26 -11.15 -5.54
C TYR A 185 9.11 -10.01 -6.10
N SER A 186 8.50 -9.14 -6.88
CA SER A 186 9.17 -7.95 -7.42
C SER A 186 8.98 -6.75 -6.50
N ARG A 187 9.99 -5.89 -6.36
CA ARG A 187 9.86 -4.58 -5.72
C ARG A 187 9.06 -3.58 -6.57
N ASN A 188 8.86 -3.88 -7.85
CA ASN A 188 8.10 -3.05 -8.77
C ASN A 188 6.73 -3.68 -9.00
N GLN A 189 5.68 -2.95 -8.67
CA GLN A 189 4.32 -3.47 -8.63
C GLN A 189 3.31 -2.50 -9.26
N LEU A 190 2.14 -3.02 -9.56
CA LEU A 190 1.00 -2.25 -10.02
C LEU A 190 -0.08 -2.21 -8.95
N ALA A 191 -0.82 -1.11 -8.93
CA ALA A 191 -2.02 -0.97 -8.11
C ALA A 191 -3.14 -0.30 -8.92
N LEU A 192 -4.37 -0.52 -8.48
CA LEU A 192 -5.58 0.13 -8.97
C LEU A 192 -6.03 1.16 -7.91
N PRO A 193 -5.72 2.46 -8.08
CA PRO A 193 -6.27 3.51 -7.26
C PRO A 193 -7.75 3.69 -7.50
N ILE A 194 -8.56 3.70 -6.45
CA ILE A 194 -9.98 4.05 -6.48
C ILE A 194 -10.27 4.91 -5.26
N GLY A 195 -10.96 6.02 -5.45
CA GLY A 195 -11.26 6.90 -4.33
C GLY A 195 -12.27 7.99 -4.61
N LEU A 196 -12.51 8.74 -3.56
CA LEU A 196 -13.39 9.90 -3.53
C LEU A 196 -12.59 11.12 -3.14
N GLY A 197 -13.05 12.27 -3.57
CA GLY A 197 -12.45 13.54 -3.19
C GLY A 197 -13.45 14.68 -3.21
N PHE A 198 -13.02 15.75 -2.59
CA PHE A 198 -13.78 16.98 -2.51
C PHE A 198 -12.84 18.14 -2.81
N ARG A 199 -13.18 18.94 -3.84
CA ARG A 199 -12.40 20.11 -4.26
C ARG A 199 -13.12 21.37 -3.86
N TYR A 200 -12.39 22.28 -3.20
CA TYR A 200 -12.82 23.59 -2.81
C TYR A 200 -12.03 24.65 -3.57
N LYS A 201 -12.73 25.63 -4.15
CA LYS A 201 -12.13 26.74 -4.86
C LYS A 201 -11.73 27.85 -3.87
N LEU A 202 -10.43 27.96 -3.58
CA LEU A 202 -9.89 29.01 -2.73
C LEU A 202 -9.91 30.39 -3.41
N SER A 203 -9.61 30.42 -4.70
CA SER A 203 -9.61 31.65 -5.50
C SER A 203 -9.88 31.34 -6.99
N LYS A 204 -9.76 32.33 -7.86
CA LYS A 204 -9.89 32.09 -9.31
C LYS A 204 -8.86 31.06 -9.84
N GLN A 205 -7.68 31.00 -9.24
CA GLN A 205 -6.57 30.19 -9.71
C GLN A 205 -6.17 29.06 -8.75
N TRP A 206 -6.63 29.06 -7.50
CA TRP A 206 -6.23 28.08 -6.51
C TRP A 206 -7.39 27.16 -6.13
N ASP A 207 -7.08 25.87 -6.09
CA ASP A 207 -7.95 24.82 -5.57
C ASP A 207 -7.28 24.12 -4.41
N LEU A 208 -8.05 23.87 -3.34
CA LEU A 208 -7.71 22.92 -2.29
C LEU A 208 -8.61 21.70 -2.47
N ALA A 209 -8.04 20.53 -2.53
CA ALA A 209 -8.79 19.30 -2.59
C ALA A 209 -8.41 18.38 -1.43
N PHE A 210 -9.38 17.60 -0.98
CA PHE A 210 -9.19 16.48 -0.05
C PHE A 210 -9.49 15.19 -0.79
N ASP A 211 -8.59 14.23 -0.72
CA ASP A 211 -8.71 12.90 -1.34
C ASP A 211 -8.69 11.80 -0.29
N MET A 212 -9.48 10.78 -0.50
CA MET A 212 -9.38 9.50 0.17
C MET A 212 -9.43 8.39 -0.88
N GLY A 213 -8.36 7.62 -1.00
CA GLY A 213 -8.27 6.62 -2.05
C GLY A 213 -7.48 5.38 -1.66
N TRP A 214 -8.07 4.23 -1.92
CA TRP A 214 -7.47 2.91 -1.74
C TRP A 214 -6.62 2.55 -2.95
N ARG A 215 -5.49 1.88 -2.69
CA ARG A 215 -4.62 1.28 -3.70
C ARG A 215 -4.74 -0.22 -3.58
N PHE A 216 -5.52 -0.83 -4.45
CA PHE A 216 -5.62 -2.28 -4.56
C PHE A 216 -4.40 -2.79 -5.30
N THR A 217 -3.45 -3.38 -4.57
CA THR A 217 -2.20 -3.85 -5.18
C THR A 217 -2.33 -5.23 -5.81
N LEU A 218 -1.36 -5.61 -6.63
CA LEU A 218 -1.29 -6.96 -7.20
C LEU A 218 -0.36 -7.88 -6.41
N THR A 219 0.22 -7.39 -5.30
CA THR A 219 1.13 -8.13 -4.44
C THR A 219 0.51 -8.40 -3.07
N ASP A 220 1.01 -9.44 -2.39
CA ASP A 220 0.73 -9.83 -1.02
C ASP A 220 2.01 -9.69 -0.17
N TYR A 221 2.96 -8.91 -0.62
CA TYR A 221 4.28 -8.77 0.00
C TYR A 221 4.64 -7.30 0.27
N LEU A 222 3.66 -6.46 0.61
CA LEU A 222 3.98 -5.10 1.06
C LEU A 222 4.67 -5.11 2.44
N ASP A 223 4.43 -6.14 3.22
CA ASP A 223 5.00 -6.38 4.55
C ASP A 223 5.97 -7.56 4.61
N ASP A 224 6.25 -8.22 3.47
CA ASP A 224 7.04 -9.46 3.35
C ASP A 224 6.38 -10.70 3.97
N VAL A 225 5.05 -10.69 4.12
CA VAL A 225 4.27 -11.78 4.72
C VAL A 225 3.11 -12.16 3.82
N ALA A 226 3.02 -13.43 3.43
CA ALA A 226 1.94 -13.89 2.56
C ALA A 226 1.47 -15.32 2.79
N GLY A 227 2.28 -16.17 3.43
CA GLY A 227 2.02 -17.59 3.42
C GLY A 227 2.30 -18.32 4.72
N VAL A 228 3.21 -19.26 4.65
CA VAL A 228 3.57 -20.16 5.75
C VAL A 228 5.05 -20.01 6.11
N TYR A 229 5.38 -20.40 7.33
CA TYR A 229 6.77 -20.51 7.73
C TYR A 229 7.49 -21.59 6.90
N TYR A 230 8.68 -21.27 6.43
CA TYR A 230 9.55 -22.19 5.73
C TYR A 230 10.50 -22.91 6.70
N ASP A 231 11.16 -23.95 6.20
CA ASP A 231 12.19 -24.68 6.93
C ASP A 231 13.33 -23.77 7.35
N LYS A 232 13.59 -23.66 8.65
CA LYS A 232 14.57 -22.72 9.22
C LYS A 232 16.02 -23.15 8.93
N GLN A 233 16.29 -24.47 8.84
CA GLN A 233 17.61 -24.95 8.44
C GLN A 233 17.89 -24.58 6.99
N ALA A 234 16.93 -24.79 6.11
CA ALA A 234 17.08 -24.43 4.71
C ALA A 234 17.25 -22.90 4.52
N LEU A 235 16.56 -22.08 5.32
CA LEU A 235 16.79 -20.63 5.32
C LEU A 235 18.23 -20.29 5.71
N THR A 236 18.73 -20.89 6.80
CA THR A 236 20.10 -20.68 7.27
C THR A 236 21.13 -21.14 6.24
N ASP A 237 20.96 -22.32 5.68
CA ASP A 237 21.90 -22.91 4.73
C ASP A 237 22.00 -22.15 3.42
N HIS A 238 20.89 -21.57 2.95
CA HIS A 238 20.84 -20.88 1.65
C HIS A 238 20.98 -19.36 1.76
N TYR A 239 20.46 -18.73 2.83
CA TYR A 239 20.37 -17.27 2.95
C TYR A 239 21.01 -16.73 4.22
N GLY A 240 21.52 -17.60 5.09
CA GLY A 240 22.19 -17.24 6.33
C GLY A 240 21.26 -17.02 7.53
N ASP A 241 21.86 -16.87 8.71
CA ASP A 241 21.14 -16.78 9.98
C ASP A 241 20.13 -15.63 10.05
N MET A 242 20.43 -14.49 9.42
CA MET A 242 19.54 -13.34 9.43
C MET A 242 18.19 -13.65 8.75
N SER A 243 18.18 -14.49 7.71
CA SER A 243 16.94 -14.96 7.06
C SER A 243 16.04 -15.70 8.05
N ARG A 244 16.63 -16.62 8.80
CA ARG A 244 15.93 -17.39 9.83
C ARG A 244 15.44 -16.48 10.98
N ILE A 245 16.29 -15.62 11.51
CA ILE A 245 15.96 -14.70 12.62
C ILE A 245 14.79 -13.80 12.22
N MET A 246 14.83 -13.21 11.03
CA MET A 246 13.79 -12.31 10.55
C MET A 246 12.52 -13.04 10.09
N SER A 247 12.56 -14.36 9.88
CA SER A 247 11.37 -15.15 9.55
C SER A 247 10.45 -15.37 10.74
N ASP A 248 11.02 -15.51 11.96
CA ASP A 248 10.29 -15.80 13.21
C ASP A 248 10.92 -15.01 14.36
N ARG A 249 10.17 -14.12 14.97
CA ARG A 249 10.65 -13.17 15.99
C ARG A 249 10.03 -13.40 17.36
N LEU A 250 9.39 -14.56 17.60
CA LEU A 250 8.76 -14.87 18.88
C LEU A 250 9.78 -14.87 20.03
N TYR A 251 10.96 -15.44 19.78
CA TYR A 251 11.97 -15.62 20.83
C TYR A 251 12.50 -14.32 21.43
N GLU A 252 12.53 -13.23 20.67
CA GLU A 252 12.93 -11.91 21.16
C GLU A 252 12.01 -11.42 22.27
N GLU A 253 10.69 -11.50 22.04
CA GLU A 253 9.68 -11.09 23.02
C GLU A 253 9.61 -12.08 24.18
N TYR A 254 9.80 -13.38 23.91
CA TYR A 254 9.83 -14.42 24.94
C TYR A 254 10.90 -14.16 26.00
N VAL A 255 12.08 -13.72 25.60
CA VAL A 255 13.17 -13.39 26.54
C VAL A 255 12.93 -12.05 27.25
N ALA A 256 12.35 -11.09 26.57
CA ALA A 256 12.17 -9.74 27.08
C ALA A 256 10.97 -9.59 28.04
N ASN A 257 9.94 -10.43 27.89
CA ASN A 257 8.66 -10.28 28.57
C ASN A 257 8.23 -11.57 29.28
N PRO A 258 8.36 -11.66 30.62
CA PRO A 258 7.99 -12.86 31.38
C PRO A 258 6.52 -13.26 31.31
N GLU A 259 5.60 -12.29 31.17
CA GLU A 259 4.16 -12.57 31.01
C GLU A 259 3.88 -13.23 29.66
N PHE A 260 4.50 -12.71 28.61
CA PHE A 260 4.46 -13.31 27.28
C PHE A 260 5.07 -14.72 27.29
N ALA A 261 6.22 -14.91 27.96
CA ALA A 261 6.87 -16.20 28.10
C ALA A 261 5.93 -17.23 28.75
N ALA A 262 5.27 -16.88 29.85
CA ALA A 262 4.30 -17.77 30.50
C ALA A 262 3.10 -18.12 29.58
N SER A 263 2.63 -17.16 28.78
CA SER A 263 1.58 -17.41 27.79
C SER A 263 2.03 -18.38 26.69
N VAL A 264 3.26 -18.24 26.19
CA VAL A 264 3.85 -19.15 25.18
C VAL A 264 4.04 -20.53 25.76
N ASP A 265 4.60 -20.66 26.97
CA ASP A 265 4.82 -21.94 27.65
C ASP A 265 3.53 -22.72 27.84
N ASN A 266 2.46 -22.02 28.21
CA ASN A 266 1.14 -22.63 28.40
C ASN A 266 0.50 -23.07 27.05
N ALA A 267 0.73 -22.31 25.97
CA ALA A 267 0.10 -22.57 24.67
C ALA A 267 0.89 -23.58 23.82
N PHE A 268 2.21 -23.55 23.85
CA PHE A 268 3.08 -24.23 22.89
C PHE A 268 4.27 -24.97 23.54
N GLY A 269 4.52 -24.74 24.84
CA GLY A 269 5.74 -25.14 25.52
C GLY A 269 6.92 -24.18 25.30
N ALA A 270 7.93 -24.26 26.16
CA ALA A 270 9.07 -23.36 26.13
C ALA A 270 9.86 -23.46 24.81
N PRO A 271 10.15 -22.34 24.13
CA PRO A 271 10.99 -22.32 22.95
C PRO A 271 12.41 -22.78 23.30
N GLN A 272 13.05 -23.49 22.37
CA GLN A 272 14.45 -23.84 22.52
C GLN A 272 15.34 -22.67 22.06
N PRO A 273 16.31 -22.21 22.83
CA PRO A 273 17.20 -21.14 22.40
C PRO A 273 18.03 -21.59 21.20
N TYR A 274 18.14 -20.74 20.19
CA TYR A 274 19.05 -20.96 19.08
C TYR A 274 20.46 -20.51 19.47
N TYR A 275 21.40 -21.39 19.27
CA TYR A 275 22.82 -21.08 19.45
C TYR A 275 23.51 -21.03 18.09
N PRO A 276 24.13 -19.89 17.71
CA PRO A 276 24.89 -19.80 16.47
C PRO A 276 25.89 -20.95 16.32
N GLY A 277 25.93 -21.57 15.15
CA GLY A 277 26.83 -22.71 14.87
C GLY A 277 26.31 -24.08 15.28
N GLN A 278 25.13 -24.17 15.89
CA GLN A 278 24.47 -25.47 16.10
C GLN A 278 23.55 -25.79 14.92
N PRO A 279 23.46 -27.06 14.53
CA PRO A 279 22.51 -27.48 13.51
C PRO A 279 21.09 -27.15 13.96
N VAL A 280 20.33 -26.53 13.08
CA VAL A 280 18.90 -26.36 13.27
C VAL A 280 18.25 -27.71 13.01
N GLN A 281 17.50 -28.29 13.94
CA GLN A 281 16.82 -29.56 13.76
C GLN A 281 15.36 -29.33 13.39
N ASN A 282 14.78 -30.07 12.56
CA ASN A 282 13.44 -29.93 12.03
C ASN A 282 12.45 -30.85 12.75
N ASP A 283 12.54 -30.93 14.06
CA ASP A 283 11.74 -31.81 14.90
C ASP A 283 10.50 -31.14 15.51
N GLY A 284 10.18 -29.96 15.04
CA GLY A 284 8.99 -29.23 15.48
C GLY A 284 9.20 -28.35 16.72
N TRP A 285 10.26 -28.52 17.47
CA TRP A 285 10.57 -27.74 18.70
C TRP A 285 11.69 -26.76 18.49
N ASN A 286 12.10 -26.69 17.33
CA ASN A 286 13.35 -26.16 17.04
C ASN A 286 13.40 -24.69 17.06
N HIS A 287 14.20 -24.20 17.86
CA HIS A 287 15.08 -23.12 17.74
C HIS A 287 14.57 -21.78 18.01
N THR A 288 13.31 -21.47 17.83
CA THR A 288 12.75 -20.21 18.23
C THR A 288 11.36 -20.37 18.76
N SER A 289 10.48 -21.07 18.09
CA SER A 289 9.15 -21.35 18.65
C SER A 289 8.46 -22.51 17.97
N THR A 290 7.57 -23.18 18.69
CA THR A 290 6.61 -24.15 18.15
C THR A 290 5.63 -23.46 17.21
N TYR A 291 5.33 -22.17 17.42
CA TYR A 291 4.46 -21.38 16.58
C TYR A 291 5.03 -21.18 15.18
N GLY A 292 6.34 -20.91 15.05
CA GLY A 292 7.03 -20.68 13.77
C GLY A 292 7.51 -21.94 13.06
N GLN A 293 6.88 -23.11 13.28
CA GLN A 293 7.25 -24.36 12.58
C GLN A 293 7.00 -24.29 11.09
N GLN A 294 7.75 -25.08 10.34
CA GLN A 294 7.53 -25.27 8.91
C GLN A 294 6.08 -25.65 8.61
N GLY A 295 5.45 -24.94 7.66
CA GLY A 295 4.05 -25.11 7.29
C GLY A 295 3.05 -24.42 8.24
N GLY A 296 3.50 -23.87 9.36
CA GLY A 296 2.69 -23.00 10.22
C GLY A 296 2.27 -21.73 9.50
N GLN A 297 1.11 -21.19 9.85
CA GLN A 297 0.58 -19.98 9.23
C GLN A 297 1.41 -18.75 9.64
N ARG A 298 1.98 -18.03 8.65
CA ARG A 298 2.70 -16.77 8.84
C ARG A 298 1.86 -15.57 8.38
N GLY A 299 1.21 -15.68 7.22
CA GLY A 299 0.33 -14.67 6.61
C GLY A 299 -1.13 -15.14 6.48
N ASP A 300 -1.95 -14.35 5.76
CA ASP A 300 -3.34 -14.73 5.45
C ASP A 300 -3.39 -15.75 4.30
N LEU A 301 -3.59 -17.01 4.65
CA LEU A 301 -3.71 -18.11 3.68
C LEU A 301 -4.89 -17.97 2.69
N LYS A 302 -5.78 -17.00 2.89
CA LYS A 302 -6.91 -16.73 1.97
C LYS A 302 -6.49 -15.98 0.71
N GLY A 303 -5.21 -15.62 0.57
CA GLY A 303 -4.68 -14.96 -0.62
C GLY A 303 -5.27 -13.56 -0.84
N ARG A 304 -5.58 -12.86 0.22
CA ARG A 304 -5.95 -11.44 0.17
C ARG A 304 -4.69 -10.65 -0.12
N ARG A 305 -4.75 -9.87 -1.18
CA ARG A 305 -3.65 -8.99 -1.51
C ARG A 305 -3.63 -7.78 -0.61
N ASP A 306 -2.44 -7.36 -0.26
CA ASP A 306 -2.21 -6.14 0.49
C ASP A 306 -2.75 -4.91 -0.24
N LEU A 307 -3.19 -3.96 0.52
CA LEU A 307 -3.60 -2.66 0.01
C LEU A 307 -3.14 -1.53 0.94
N TYR A 308 -3.14 -0.32 0.45
CA TYR A 308 -2.89 0.85 1.30
C TYR A 308 -3.87 1.98 0.98
N LEU A 309 -4.22 2.72 2.02
CA LEU A 309 -5.06 3.90 1.95
C LEU A 309 -4.19 5.15 1.93
N VAL A 310 -4.52 6.09 1.06
CA VAL A 310 -3.90 7.42 1.02
C VAL A 310 -4.99 8.45 1.19
N THR A 311 -4.84 9.28 2.23
CA THR A 311 -5.81 10.33 2.58
C THR A 311 -5.08 11.64 2.81
N GLY A 312 -5.52 12.73 2.19
CA GLY A 312 -4.85 14.01 2.41
C GLY A 312 -5.30 15.15 1.53
N PHE A 313 -4.48 16.18 1.50
CA PHE A 313 -4.79 17.45 0.87
C PHE A 313 -3.90 17.70 -0.35
N HIS A 314 -4.50 18.30 -1.38
CA HIS A 314 -3.85 18.74 -2.61
C HIS A 314 -4.10 20.24 -2.79
N LEU A 315 -3.05 21.02 -2.86
CA LEU A 315 -3.13 22.44 -3.20
C LEU A 315 -2.63 22.63 -4.63
N THR A 316 -3.50 23.08 -5.52
CA THR A 316 -3.20 23.18 -6.95
C THR A 316 -3.43 24.57 -7.51
N TYR A 317 -2.54 25.00 -8.40
CA TYR A 317 -2.61 26.26 -9.13
C TYR A 317 -3.04 26.01 -10.58
N ILE A 318 -4.07 26.75 -11.01
CA ILE A 318 -4.60 26.69 -12.38
C ILE A 318 -3.89 27.73 -13.24
N PHE A 319 -3.24 27.25 -14.31
CA PHE A 319 -2.61 28.15 -15.27
C PHE A 319 -3.66 28.85 -16.13
N PRO A 320 -3.66 30.19 -16.20
CA PRO A 320 -4.53 30.93 -17.09
C PRO A 320 -4.22 30.56 -18.55
N GLY A 321 -5.21 30.07 -19.28
CA GLY A 321 -5.07 29.84 -20.72
C GLY A 321 -4.83 31.16 -21.45
N LYS A 322 -3.97 31.15 -22.47
CA LYS A 322 -3.78 32.34 -23.34
C LYS A 322 -5.12 32.71 -23.97
N VAL A 323 -5.60 33.91 -23.72
CA VAL A 323 -6.72 34.50 -24.47
C VAL A 323 -6.19 34.95 -25.81
N VAL A 324 -6.45 34.16 -26.85
CA VAL A 324 -6.20 34.62 -28.22
C VAL A 324 -7.38 35.53 -28.58
N CYS A 325 -7.17 36.84 -28.54
CA CYS A 325 -8.14 37.78 -29.10
C CYS A 325 -8.22 37.56 -30.61
N PRO A 326 -9.43 37.36 -31.19
CA PRO A 326 -9.55 37.33 -32.64
C PRO A 326 -9.05 38.68 -33.18
N LYS A 327 -8.17 38.63 -34.17
CA LYS A 327 -7.83 39.84 -34.92
C LYS A 327 -9.08 40.27 -35.67
N PHE A 328 -9.67 41.36 -35.28
CA PHE A 328 -10.66 42.01 -36.14
C PHE A 328 -9.95 42.46 -37.41
N ARG A 329 -10.40 41.94 -38.53
CA ARG A 329 -10.09 42.50 -39.86
C ARG A 329 -11.15 43.50 -40.19
#